data_170307f03cd808d78b8e65a936b784fe
#
_entry.id   170307f03cd808d78b8e65a936b784fe
#
_cell.length_a   1.000
_cell.length_b   1.000
_cell.length_c   1.000
_cell.angle_alpha   90.00
_cell.angle_beta   90.00
_cell.angle_gamma   90.00
#
_symmetry.space_group_name_H-M   'P 1'
#
loop_
_entity.id
_entity.type
_entity.pdbx_description
1 polymer ?
#
loop_
_entity_poly.entity_id
_entity_poly.type
_entity_poly.pdbx_seq_one_letter_code
_entity_poly.pdbx_strand_id
1 'polypeptide(L)'
;MASLLEVRGLQAQYGPSRVLHGIDFAVEEGGITTILGANGAGKTTTLRAVCGMVRTQGEIALAGERIDAKATESIVRLGVAHVPDGRGTFVDLSVEENLRLGAYTRRDKAEVAADFERVFGYFPRLKERRRQQAGLLSGGEQQMLAVSRALMLRPRLLLLDEPSFGLAPRIVQELFEILRAINEQGRVSMLLVEQNASLALQLADHAYLLETGRVVVSGTA
;
A
#
# COMPACT_ATOMS: atom_id res chain seq x y z
N MET A 1 -6.67 -17.48 10.62
CA MET A 1 -5.47 -17.43 9.72
C MET A 1 -4.32 -16.80 10.48
N ALA A 2 -3.07 -16.98 10.07
CA ALA A 2 -1.94 -16.35 10.76
C ALA A 2 -1.89 -14.85 10.42
N SER A 3 -1.58 -14.01 11.40
CA SER A 3 -1.40 -12.58 11.17
C SER A 3 -0.06 -12.34 10.46
N LEU A 4 -0.07 -11.59 9.35
CA LEU A 4 1.15 -11.14 8.67
C LEU A 4 1.70 -9.87 9.32
N LEU A 5 0.84 -8.89 9.59
CA LEU A 5 1.20 -7.66 10.28
C LEU A 5 0.40 -7.56 11.58
N GLU A 6 1.10 -7.36 12.68
CA GLU A 6 0.51 -7.08 14.00
C GLU A 6 1.01 -5.74 14.52
N VAL A 7 0.09 -4.90 14.95
CA VAL A 7 0.37 -3.59 15.53
C VAL A 7 -0.30 -3.50 16.88
N ARG A 8 0.48 -3.18 17.92
CA ARG A 8 -0.01 -3.12 19.30
C ARG A 8 0.43 -1.83 20.00
N GLY A 9 -0.53 -1.08 20.52
CA GLY A 9 -0.31 0.14 21.27
C GLY A 9 0.44 1.21 20.48
N LEU A 10 0.29 1.24 19.15
CA LEU A 10 1.07 2.12 18.28
C LEU A 10 0.74 3.59 18.54
N GLN A 11 1.77 4.31 18.95
CA GLN A 11 1.76 5.77 19.01
C GLN A 11 2.73 6.30 17.94
N ALA A 12 2.37 7.39 17.29
CA ALA A 12 3.23 8.02 16.30
C ALA A 12 3.17 9.55 16.40
N GLN A 13 4.31 10.21 16.15
CA GLN A 13 4.41 11.66 16.32
C GLN A 13 5.33 12.32 15.28
N TYR A 14 5.01 13.57 14.94
CA TYR A 14 5.84 14.49 14.16
C TYR A 14 6.34 15.60 15.10
N GLY A 15 7.64 15.59 15.42
CA GLY A 15 8.18 16.50 16.43
C GLY A 15 7.42 16.36 17.76
N PRO A 16 6.83 17.44 18.30
CA PRO A 16 6.06 17.39 19.55
C PRO A 16 4.61 16.92 19.36
N SER A 17 4.10 16.91 18.11
CA SER A 17 2.70 16.60 17.84
C SER A 17 2.47 15.10 17.71
N ARG A 18 1.76 14.51 18.68
CA ARG A 18 1.31 13.12 18.62
C ARG A 18 0.05 13.02 17.75
N VAL A 19 0.07 12.10 16.79
CA VAL A 19 -1.02 11.85 15.83
C VAL A 19 -1.73 10.53 16.12
N LEU A 20 -0.99 9.48 16.51
CA LEU A 20 -1.58 8.20 16.91
C LEU A 20 -1.43 8.02 18.42
N HIS A 21 -2.50 7.54 19.07
CA HIS A 21 -2.64 7.52 20.52
C HIS A 21 -2.77 6.10 21.11
N GLY A 22 -2.06 5.13 20.55
CA GLY A 22 -2.09 3.73 20.99
C GLY A 22 -3.18 2.98 20.23
N ILE A 23 -2.93 2.69 18.94
CA ILE A 23 -3.84 1.91 18.10
C ILE A 23 -3.37 0.46 17.99
N ASP A 24 -4.34 -0.44 17.92
CA ASP A 24 -4.14 -1.86 17.71
C ASP A 24 -4.86 -2.27 16.43
N PHE A 25 -4.18 -2.99 15.55
CA PHE A 25 -4.76 -3.59 14.35
C PHE A 25 -3.89 -4.73 13.82
N ALA A 26 -4.46 -5.54 12.94
CA ALA A 26 -3.75 -6.62 12.30
C ALA A 26 -4.14 -6.75 10.81
N VAL A 27 -3.24 -7.34 10.03
CA VAL A 27 -3.49 -7.78 8.65
C VAL A 27 -3.21 -9.27 8.58
N GLU A 28 -4.17 -10.05 8.16
CA GLU A 28 -4.00 -11.49 7.97
C GLU A 28 -3.17 -11.81 6.73
N GLU A 29 -2.46 -12.93 6.74
CA GLU A 29 -1.70 -13.37 5.56
C GLU A 29 -2.65 -13.71 4.40
N GLY A 30 -2.44 -13.04 3.25
CA GLY A 30 -3.31 -13.13 2.08
C GLY A 30 -4.64 -12.39 2.21
N GLY A 31 -4.87 -11.66 3.33
CA GLY A 31 -6.08 -10.88 3.56
C GLY A 31 -5.93 -9.40 3.18
N ILE A 32 -7.07 -8.72 3.10
CA ILE A 32 -7.16 -7.27 2.87
C ILE A 32 -7.79 -6.62 4.10
N THR A 33 -7.03 -5.75 4.76
CA THR A 33 -7.51 -4.95 5.88
C THR A 33 -7.63 -3.49 5.46
N THR A 34 -8.70 -2.82 5.87
CA THR A 34 -8.86 -1.38 5.65
C THR A 34 -8.89 -0.58 6.94
N ILE A 35 -8.25 0.59 6.93
CA ILE A 35 -8.39 1.62 7.97
C ILE A 35 -9.15 2.79 7.36
N LEU A 36 -10.35 3.01 7.88
CA LEU A 36 -11.26 4.08 7.48
C LEU A 36 -11.11 5.28 8.39
N GLY A 37 -11.42 6.46 7.90
CA GLY A 37 -11.45 7.68 8.71
C GLY A 37 -11.42 8.94 7.87
N ALA A 38 -11.81 10.06 8.49
CA ALA A 38 -11.76 11.37 7.86
C ALA A 38 -10.32 11.84 7.61
N ASN A 39 -10.17 12.93 6.85
CA ASN A 39 -8.88 13.59 6.68
C ASN A 39 -8.36 14.08 8.05
N GLY A 40 -7.07 13.84 8.31
CA GLY A 40 -6.45 14.13 9.59
C GLY A 40 -6.68 13.09 10.69
N ALA A 41 -7.43 12.00 10.46
CA ALA A 41 -7.64 10.95 11.45
C ALA A 41 -6.35 10.18 11.84
N GLY A 42 -5.31 10.22 11.01
CA GLY A 42 -4.05 9.52 11.25
C GLY A 42 -3.75 8.38 10.27
N LYS A 43 -4.56 8.19 9.22
CA LYS A 43 -4.45 7.10 8.24
C LYS A 43 -3.05 7.00 7.59
N THR A 44 -2.63 8.05 6.91
CA THR A 44 -1.28 8.16 6.30
C THR A 44 -0.17 7.97 7.34
N THR A 45 -0.36 8.50 8.55
CA THR A 45 0.61 8.35 9.65
C THR A 45 0.75 6.89 10.05
N THR A 46 -0.34 6.12 10.04
CA THR A 46 -0.30 4.68 10.33
C THR A 46 0.55 3.93 9.29
N LEU A 47 0.36 4.20 7.99
CA LEU A 47 1.20 3.59 6.95
C LEU A 47 2.67 4.00 7.05
N ARG A 48 2.93 5.29 7.31
CA ARG A 48 4.30 5.80 7.52
C ARG A 48 4.97 5.19 8.76
N ALA A 49 4.21 4.92 9.82
CA ALA A 49 4.70 4.24 11.01
C ALA A 49 5.13 2.80 10.69
N VAL A 50 4.33 2.04 9.94
CA VAL A 50 4.68 0.69 9.47
C VAL A 50 5.93 0.71 8.60
N CYS A 51 6.13 1.77 7.80
CA CYS A 51 7.32 1.94 6.95
C CYS A 51 8.57 2.46 7.70
N GLY A 52 8.50 2.75 9.01
CA GLY A 52 9.63 3.32 9.77
C GLY A 52 9.95 4.78 9.39
N MET A 53 8.98 5.52 8.85
CA MET A 53 9.17 6.91 8.36
C MET A 53 8.83 7.98 9.41
N VAL A 54 8.31 7.59 10.57
CA VAL A 54 7.96 8.50 11.66
C VAL A 54 8.38 7.93 13.00
N ARG A 55 8.53 8.76 14.02
CA ARG A 55 8.81 8.29 15.39
C ARG A 55 7.62 7.54 15.94
N THR A 56 7.87 6.34 16.44
CA THR A 56 6.85 5.44 16.99
C THR A 56 7.17 5.00 18.42
N GLN A 57 6.14 4.61 19.15
CA GLN A 57 6.17 3.79 20.35
C GLN A 57 5.12 2.69 20.20
N GLY A 58 5.27 1.59 20.92
CA GLY A 58 4.46 0.40 20.78
C GLY A 58 5.19 -0.68 19.99
N GLU A 59 4.45 -1.62 19.42
CA GLU A 59 5.01 -2.76 18.72
C GLU A 59 4.43 -2.88 17.32
N ILE A 60 5.32 -3.09 16.34
CA ILE A 60 4.96 -3.43 14.97
C ILE A 60 5.74 -4.69 14.62
N ALA A 61 5.04 -5.78 14.31
CA ALA A 61 5.64 -7.04 13.91
C ALA A 61 5.14 -7.47 12.53
N LEU A 62 6.06 -7.88 11.65
CA LEU A 62 5.79 -8.46 10.34
C LEU A 62 6.19 -9.94 10.37
N ALA A 63 5.23 -10.84 10.17
CA ALA A 63 5.44 -12.30 10.25
C ALA A 63 6.15 -12.72 11.55
N GLY A 64 5.79 -12.10 12.68
CA GLY A 64 6.38 -12.35 13.99
C GLY A 64 7.71 -11.64 14.25
N GLU A 65 8.32 -11.00 13.27
CA GLU A 65 9.56 -10.23 13.43
C GLU A 65 9.26 -8.76 13.73
N ARG A 66 9.80 -8.21 14.81
CA ARG A 66 9.65 -6.79 15.16
C ARG A 66 10.34 -5.89 14.14
N ILE A 67 9.60 -4.88 13.64
CA ILE A 67 10.08 -3.93 12.62
C ILE A 67 10.05 -2.46 13.09
N ASP A 68 9.51 -2.15 14.24
CA ASP A 68 9.33 -0.78 14.79
C ASP A 68 10.64 0.00 14.98
N ALA A 69 11.78 -0.69 15.11
CA ALA A 69 13.11 -0.07 15.20
C ALA A 69 13.96 -0.22 13.93
N LYS A 70 13.39 -0.76 12.85
CA LYS A 70 14.15 -0.98 11.60
C LYS A 70 14.12 0.25 10.70
N ALA A 71 15.21 0.44 9.95
CA ALA A 71 15.26 1.43 8.88
C ALA A 71 14.29 1.04 7.74
N THR A 72 13.73 2.04 7.06
CA THR A 72 12.78 1.87 5.96
C THR A 72 13.29 0.89 4.88
N GLU A 73 14.57 0.96 4.51
CA GLU A 73 15.18 0.08 3.51
C GLU A 73 15.17 -1.39 3.96
N SER A 74 15.32 -1.64 5.26
CA SER A 74 15.24 -2.99 5.83
C SER A 74 13.81 -3.51 5.79
N ILE A 75 12.82 -2.68 6.08
CA ILE A 75 11.40 -3.01 6.02
C ILE A 75 10.99 -3.35 4.57
N VAL A 76 11.45 -2.56 3.59
CA VAL A 76 11.24 -2.84 2.16
C VAL A 76 11.80 -4.22 1.77
N ARG A 77 13.02 -4.57 2.26
CA ARG A 77 13.64 -5.89 1.98
C ARG A 77 12.89 -7.06 2.61
N LEU A 78 12.09 -6.83 3.65
CA LEU A 78 11.18 -7.83 4.22
C LEU A 78 9.91 -8.02 3.39
N GLY A 79 9.74 -7.27 2.31
CA GLY A 79 8.62 -7.39 1.39
C GLY A 79 7.44 -6.45 1.70
N VAL A 80 7.69 -5.31 2.33
CA VAL A 80 6.68 -4.25 2.49
C VAL A 80 6.83 -3.24 1.36
N ALA A 81 5.79 -3.04 0.56
CA ALA A 81 5.73 -2.01 -0.47
C ALA A 81 4.68 -0.96 -0.10
N HIS A 82 4.96 0.31 -0.38
CA HIS A 82 4.07 1.42 -0.08
C HIS A 82 3.76 2.23 -1.35
N VAL A 83 2.48 2.41 -1.61
CA VAL A 83 1.94 3.34 -2.60
C VAL A 83 1.41 4.55 -1.84
N PRO A 84 2.14 5.67 -1.82
CA PRO A 84 1.76 6.85 -1.05
C PRO A 84 0.61 7.59 -1.74
N ASP A 85 -0.08 8.44 -0.97
CA ASP A 85 -0.94 9.49 -1.52
C ASP A 85 -0.13 10.35 -2.51
N GLY A 86 -0.79 10.86 -3.56
CA GLY A 86 -0.12 11.62 -4.62
C GLY A 86 0.66 10.75 -5.61
N ARG A 87 0.44 9.41 -5.60
CA ARG A 87 0.96 8.41 -6.57
C ARG A 87 2.47 8.13 -6.46
N GLY A 88 3.29 9.13 -6.14
CA GLY A 88 4.73 9.00 -6.00
C GLY A 88 5.47 8.49 -7.26
N THR A 89 4.89 8.65 -8.46
CA THR A 89 5.53 8.27 -9.73
C THR A 89 6.68 9.21 -10.07
N PHE A 90 7.73 8.67 -10.69
CA PHE A 90 8.83 9.48 -11.23
C PHE A 90 8.41 9.99 -12.60
N VAL A 91 7.93 11.23 -12.64
CA VAL A 91 7.25 11.83 -13.81
C VAL A 91 8.15 11.98 -15.03
N ASP A 92 9.46 12.17 -14.83
CA ASP A 92 10.45 12.33 -15.89
C ASP A 92 10.94 11.00 -16.46
N LEU A 93 10.66 9.89 -15.80
CA LEU A 93 11.00 8.55 -16.24
C LEU A 93 9.83 7.95 -17.05
N SER A 94 10.17 7.05 -17.97
CA SER A 94 9.19 6.24 -18.68
C SER A 94 8.45 5.28 -17.75
N VAL A 95 7.33 4.72 -18.20
CA VAL A 95 6.60 3.64 -17.52
C VAL A 95 7.54 2.49 -17.19
N GLU A 96 8.32 2.02 -18.17
CA GLU A 96 9.25 0.91 -17.99
C GLU A 96 10.33 1.20 -16.95
N GLU A 97 10.90 2.41 -16.96
CA GLU A 97 11.92 2.81 -15.98
C GLU A 97 11.34 2.90 -14.56
N ASN A 98 10.12 3.43 -14.41
CA ASN A 98 9.41 3.40 -13.14
C ASN A 98 9.26 1.96 -12.61
N LEU A 99 8.84 1.01 -13.45
CA LEU A 99 8.71 -0.41 -13.07
C LEU A 99 10.06 -1.03 -12.70
N ARG A 100 11.14 -0.73 -13.45
CA ARG A 100 12.51 -1.20 -13.13
C ARG A 100 12.97 -0.74 -11.75
N LEU A 101 12.65 0.50 -11.35
CA LEU A 101 12.95 1.01 -10.01
C LEU A 101 12.22 0.21 -8.92
N GLY A 102 10.99 -0.25 -9.17
CA GLY A 102 10.27 -1.13 -8.25
C GLY A 102 10.99 -2.45 -7.98
N ALA A 103 11.75 -2.95 -8.95
CA ALA A 103 12.54 -4.17 -8.82
C ALA A 103 13.99 -3.95 -8.34
N TYR A 104 14.36 -2.73 -7.91
CA TYR A 104 15.75 -2.35 -7.60
C TYR A 104 16.45 -3.26 -6.58
N THR A 105 15.73 -3.79 -5.61
CA THR A 105 16.29 -4.69 -4.58
C THR A 105 16.48 -6.13 -5.06
N ARG A 106 15.97 -6.47 -6.24
CA ARG A 106 15.93 -7.84 -6.78
C ARG A 106 17.09 -8.08 -7.73
N ARG A 107 17.64 -9.30 -7.69
CA ARG A 107 18.82 -9.68 -8.48
C ARG A 107 18.50 -10.64 -9.63
N ASP A 108 17.42 -11.40 -9.54
CA ASP A 108 17.01 -12.36 -10.57
C ASP A 108 16.34 -11.63 -11.74
N LYS A 109 17.10 -11.50 -12.85
CA LYS A 109 16.63 -10.80 -14.06
C LYS A 109 15.51 -11.56 -14.79
N ALA A 110 15.52 -12.90 -14.74
CA ALA A 110 14.52 -13.72 -15.42
C ALA A 110 13.17 -13.57 -14.71
N GLU A 111 13.16 -13.63 -13.38
CA GLU A 111 11.96 -13.39 -12.59
C GLU A 111 11.45 -11.95 -12.73
N VAL A 112 12.34 -10.96 -12.76
CA VAL A 112 11.95 -9.56 -13.00
C VAL A 112 11.28 -9.41 -14.37
N ALA A 113 11.81 -10.07 -15.41
CA ALA A 113 11.17 -10.03 -16.73
C ALA A 113 9.77 -10.68 -16.74
N ALA A 114 9.61 -11.81 -16.04
CA ALA A 114 8.28 -12.44 -15.88
C ALA A 114 7.29 -11.53 -15.11
N ASP A 115 7.77 -10.78 -14.12
CA ASP A 115 6.95 -9.85 -13.37
C ASP A 115 6.51 -8.65 -14.21
N PHE A 116 7.32 -8.18 -15.16
CA PHE A 116 6.86 -7.18 -16.12
C PHE A 116 5.64 -7.68 -16.90
N GLU A 117 5.68 -8.90 -17.43
CA GLU A 117 4.53 -9.44 -18.18
C GLU A 117 3.32 -9.66 -17.27
N ARG A 118 3.50 -10.10 -16.03
CA ARG A 118 2.43 -10.23 -15.06
C ARG A 118 1.77 -8.87 -14.75
N VAL A 119 2.58 -7.84 -14.47
CA VAL A 119 2.09 -6.48 -14.19
C VAL A 119 1.38 -5.89 -15.41
N PHE A 120 1.91 -6.08 -16.61
CA PHE A 120 1.25 -5.67 -17.84
C PHE A 120 -0.03 -6.46 -18.13
N GLY A 121 -0.16 -7.68 -17.59
CA GLY A 121 -1.42 -8.43 -17.62
C GLY A 121 -2.51 -7.76 -16.79
N TYR A 122 -2.18 -7.25 -15.60
CA TYR A 122 -3.11 -6.46 -14.78
C TYR A 122 -3.41 -5.09 -15.36
N PHE A 123 -2.42 -4.45 -16.01
CA PHE A 123 -2.50 -3.08 -16.50
C PHE A 123 -2.09 -2.97 -17.99
N PRO A 124 -2.92 -3.47 -18.95
CA PRO A 124 -2.58 -3.52 -20.38
C PRO A 124 -2.27 -2.13 -20.97
N ARG A 125 -2.94 -1.08 -20.49
CA ARG A 125 -2.68 0.30 -20.90
C ARG A 125 -1.26 0.76 -20.64
N LEU A 126 -0.64 0.29 -19.55
CA LEU A 126 0.76 0.61 -19.25
C LEU A 126 1.71 -0.12 -20.22
N LYS A 127 1.36 -1.32 -20.71
CA LYS A 127 2.13 -2.03 -21.74
C LYS A 127 2.17 -1.26 -23.05
N GLU A 128 1.02 -0.73 -23.49
CA GLU A 128 0.91 0.08 -24.70
C GLU A 128 1.77 1.35 -24.61
N ARG A 129 1.90 1.92 -23.41
CA ARG A 129 2.61 3.16 -23.11
C ARG A 129 3.97 2.98 -22.43
N ARG A 130 4.56 1.78 -22.51
CA ARG A 130 5.76 1.42 -21.74
C ARG A 130 6.95 2.38 -21.90
N ARG A 131 7.07 3.01 -23.09
CA ARG A 131 8.14 3.98 -23.40
C ARG A 131 7.75 5.43 -23.17
N GLN A 132 6.48 5.69 -22.84
CA GLN A 132 5.98 7.04 -22.57
C GLN A 132 6.44 7.52 -21.20
N GLN A 133 6.76 8.81 -21.08
CA GLN A 133 7.04 9.44 -19.78
C GLN A 133 5.81 9.38 -18.88
N ALA A 134 6.03 9.05 -17.60
CA ALA A 134 4.97 8.90 -16.61
C ALA A 134 4.19 10.22 -16.38
N GLY A 135 4.84 11.37 -16.52
CA GLY A 135 4.20 12.67 -16.40
C GLY A 135 3.15 12.96 -17.48
N LEU A 136 3.19 12.25 -18.61
CA LEU A 136 2.22 12.39 -19.70
C LEU A 136 1.02 11.42 -19.58
N LEU A 137 1.01 10.57 -18.57
CA LEU A 137 -0.11 9.69 -18.28
C LEU A 137 -1.25 10.44 -17.60
N SER A 138 -2.48 9.98 -17.79
CA SER A 138 -3.63 10.45 -17.02
C SER A 138 -3.45 10.13 -15.53
N GLY A 139 -4.19 10.81 -14.66
CA GLY A 139 -4.13 10.57 -13.22
C GLY A 139 -4.40 9.11 -12.82
N GLY A 140 -5.34 8.45 -13.48
CA GLY A 140 -5.62 7.04 -13.25
C GLY A 140 -4.49 6.13 -13.71
N GLU A 141 -3.91 6.38 -14.88
CA GLU A 141 -2.75 5.61 -15.37
C GLU A 141 -1.51 5.80 -14.48
N GLN A 142 -1.30 7.01 -13.93
CA GLN A 142 -0.23 7.24 -12.94
C GLN A 142 -0.46 6.46 -11.64
N GLN A 143 -1.72 6.35 -11.18
CA GLN A 143 -2.07 5.54 -10.01
C GLN A 143 -1.83 4.05 -10.28
N MET A 144 -2.26 3.57 -11.45
CA MET A 144 -1.98 2.20 -11.90
C MET A 144 -0.47 1.93 -11.99
N LEU A 145 0.31 2.91 -12.46
CA LEU A 145 1.78 2.81 -12.51
C LEU A 145 2.40 2.75 -11.11
N ALA A 146 1.90 3.52 -10.15
CA ALA A 146 2.37 3.49 -8.77
C ALA A 146 2.16 2.11 -8.12
N VAL A 147 0.96 1.54 -8.28
CA VAL A 147 0.63 0.16 -7.84
C VAL A 147 1.52 -0.85 -8.57
N SER A 148 1.65 -0.74 -9.88
CA SER A 148 2.49 -1.61 -10.71
C SER A 148 3.94 -1.63 -10.24
N ARG A 149 4.50 -0.45 -9.96
CA ARG A 149 5.86 -0.31 -9.44
C ARG A 149 6.03 -1.00 -8.08
N ALA A 150 5.05 -0.87 -7.18
CA ALA A 150 5.06 -1.55 -5.90
C ALA A 150 5.03 -3.09 -6.06
N LEU A 151 4.27 -3.61 -7.02
CA LEU A 151 4.20 -5.04 -7.32
C LEU A 151 5.52 -5.62 -7.86
N MET A 152 6.37 -4.81 -8.50
CA MET A 152 7.68 -5.25 -8.97
C MET A 152 8.64 -5.67 -7.84
N LEU A 153 8.37 -5.25 -6.60
CA LEU A 153 9.06 -5.75 -5.41
C LEU A 153 8.72 -7.21 -5.08
N ARG A 154 7.60 -7.77 -5.59
CA ARG A 154 6.92 -8.99 -5.09
C ARG A 154 6.60 -8.87 -3.59
N PRO A 155 5.80 -7.89 -3.19
CA PRO A 155 5.58 -7.63 -1.78
C PRO A 155 4.77 -8.75 -1.13
N ARG A 156 5.06 -9.01 0.16
CA ARG A 156 4.20 -9.79 1.04
C ARG A 156 3.05 -8.92 1.58
N LEU A 157 3.35 -7.62 1.81
CA LEU A 157 2.41 -6.62 2.29
C LEU A 157 2.45 -5.38 1.38
N LEU A 158 1.31 -5.04 0.80
CA LEU A 158 1.11 -3.83 0.01
C LEU A 158 0.32 -2.80 0.84
N LEU A 159 0.93 -1.66 1.08
CA LEU A 159 0.32 -0.53 1.77
C LEU A 159 -0.18 0.48 0.75
N LEU A 160 -1.45 0.85 0.82
CA LEU A 160 -2.13 1.72 -0.14
C LEU A 160 -2.73 2.94 0.58
N ASP A 161 -2.23 4.13 0.27
CA ASP A 161 -2.67 5.39 0.87
C ASP A 161 -3.64 6.13 -0.07
N GLU A 162 -4.93 6.07 0.26
CA GLU A 162 -6.04 6.68 -0.48
C GLU A 162 -5.97 6.48 -2.02
N PRO A 163 -5.86 5.23 -2.51
CA PRO A 163 -5.62 4.97 -3.92
C PRO A 163 -6.77 5.42 -4.85
N SER A 164 -7.95 5.68 -4.30
CA SER A 164 -9.11 6.20 -5.06
C SER A 164 -9.11 7.73 -5.21
N PHE A 165 -8.27 8.45 -4.44
CA PHE A 165 -8.34 9.90 -4.36
C PHE A 165 -8.08 10.60 -5.70
N GLY A 166 -9.01 11.51 -6.08
CA GLY A 166 -8.88 12.31 -7.30
C GLY A 166 -9.02 11.54 -8.62
N LEU A 167 -9.55 10.32 -8.58
CA LEU A 167 -9.82 9.50 -9.76
C LEU A 167 -11.30 9.55 -10.17
N ALA A 168 -11.55 9.39 -11.49
CA ALA A 168 -12.90 9.25 -11.99
C ALA A 168 -13.53 7.93 -11.49
N PRO A 169 -14.85 7.89 -11.19
CA PRO A 169 -15.50 6.71 -10.58
C PRO A 169 -15.24 5.38 -11.32
N ARG A 170 -15.24 5.41 -12.65
CA ARG A 170 -14.95 4.22 -13.48
C ARG A 170 -13.52 3.71 -13.27
N ILE A 171 -12.54 4.60 -13.16
CA ILE A 171 -11.14 4.23 -12.93
C ILE A 171 -10.96 3.66 -11.51
N VAL A 172 -11.69 4.19 -10.53
CA VAL A 172 -11.71 3.67 -9.17
C VAL A 172 -12.22 2.23 -9.15
N GLN A 173 -13.35 1.94 -9.82
CA GLN A 173 -13.88 0.58 -9.91
C GLN A 173 -12.87 -0.37 -10.56
N GLU A 174 -12.31 0.01 -11.72
CA GLU A 174 -11.29 -0.78 -12.41
C GLU A 174 -10.08 -1.06 -11.51
N LEU A 175 -9.58 -0.05 -10.80
CA LEU A 175 -8.45 -0.22 -9.88
C LEU A 175 -8.77 -1.20 -8.74
N PHE A 176 -9.95 -1.12 -8.14
CA PHE A 176 -10.36 -1.98 -7.04
C PHE A 176 -10.60 -3.44 -7.49
N GLU A 177 -11.13 -3.65 -8.69
CA GLU A 177 -11.20 -4.97 -9.31
C GLU A 177 -9.81 -5.57 -9.53
N ILE A 178 -8.85 -4.76 -10.01
CA ILE A 178 -7.46 -5.19 -10.18
C ILE A 178 -6.81 -5.51 -8.83
N LEU A 179 -7.01 -4.69 -7.80
CA LEU A 179 -6.48 -4.97 -6.44
C LEU A 179 -7.02 -6.29 -5.89
N ARG A 180 -8.31 -6.57 -6.10
CA ARG A 180 -8.91 -7.87 -5.75
C ARG A 180 -8.23 -9.01 -6.51
N ALA A 181 -8.06 -8.89 -7.82
CA ALA A 181 -7.39 -9.91 -8.62
C ALA A 181 -5.92 -10.15 -8.19
N ILE A 182 -5.19 -9.08 -7.83
CA ILE A 182 -3.83 -9.18 -7.30
C ILE A 182 -3.81 -9.94 -5.97
N ASN A 183 -4.76 -9.67 -5.07
CA ASN A 183 -4.86 -10.38 -3.81
C ASN A 183 -5.19 -11.86 -4.01
N GLU A 184 -6.24 -12.17 -4.78
CA GLU A 184 -6.71 -13.55 -5.00
C GLU A 184 -5.68 -14.41 -5.73
N GLN A 185 -5.05 -13.89 -6.79
CA GLN A 185 -4.10 -14.64 -7.62
C GLN A 185 -2.69 -14.68 -7.02
N GLY A 186 -2.25 -13.55 -6.44
CA GLY A 186 -0.90 -13.39 -5.91
C GLY A 186 -0.78 -13.61 -4.41
N ARG A 187 -1.92 -13.75 -3.69
CA ARG A 187 -2.01 -13.80 -2.23
C ARG A 187 -1.23 -12.68 -1.53
N VAL A 188 -1.19 -11.51 -2.17
CA VAL A 188 -0.54 -10.32 -1.62
C VAL A 188 -1.46 -9.76 -0.52
N SER A 189 -0.99 -9.73 0.72
CA SER A 189 -1.74 -9.09 1.81
C SER A 189 -1.76 -7.57 1.60
N MET A 190 -2.86 -6.92 1.94
CA MET A 190 -3.01 -5.49 1.71
C MET A 190 -3.48 -4.76 2.96
N LEU A 191 -2.90 -3.61 3.23
CA LEU A 191 -3.43 -2.62 4.16
C LEU A 191 -3.79 -1.37 3.38
N LEU A 192 -5.10 -1.13 3.26
CA LEU A 192 -5.67 -0.01 2.54
C LEU A 192 -6.13 1.05 3.53
N VAL A 193 -5.74 2.30 3.33
CA VAL A 193 -6.37 3.41 4.05
C VAL A 193 -7.21 4.22 3.08
N GLU A 194 -8.46 4.50 3.46
CA GLU A 194 -9.44 5.15 2.60
C GLU A 194 -10.39 6.06 3.39
N GLN A 195 -10.94 7.04 2.70
CA GLN A 195 -12.03 7.87 3.21
C GLN A 195 -13.39 7.35 2.74
N ASN A 196 -13.47 6.75 1.56
CA ASN A 196 -14.69 6.17 1.02
C ASN A 196 -14.95 4.77 1.61
N ALA A 197 -15.72 4.74 2.70
CA ALA A 197 -16.02 3.51 3.41
C ALA A 197 -16.73 2.46 2.53
N SER A 198 -17.72 2.86 1.73
CA SER A 198 -18.48 1.93 0.88
C SER A 198 -17.60 1.18 -0.10
N LEU A 199 -16.61 1.86 -0.67
CA LEU A 199 -15.68 1.27 -1.63
C LEU A 199 -14.67 0.36 -0.94
N ALA A 200 -14.09 0.81 0.19
CA ALA A 200 -13.09 0.06 0.92
C ALA A 200 -13.65 -1.23 1.53
N LEU A 201 -14.88 -1.19 2.08
CA LEU A 201 -15.56 -2.36 2.65
C LEU A 201 -15.91 -3.42 1.61
N GLN A 202 -16.14 -3.04 0.35
CA GLN A 202 -16.37 -4.02 -0.72
C GLN A 202 -15.13 -4.86 -1.03
N LEU A 203 -13.93 -4.34 -0.76
CA LEU A 203 -12.66 -5.01 -1.06
C LEU A 203 -12.09 -5.75 0.17
N ALA A 204 -12.26 -5.19 1.36
CA ALA A 204 -11.61 -5.65 2.58
C ALA A 204 -12.30 -6.86 3.22
N ASP A 205 -11.52 -7.66 3.96
CA ASP A 205 -12.01 -8.73 4.84
C ASP A 205 -12.28 -8.18 6.25
N HIS A 206 -11.47 -7.20 6.69
CA HIS A 206 -11.56 -6.59 8.01
C HIS A 206 -11.38 -5.08 7.94
N ALA A 207 -12.07 -4.34 8.80
CA ALA A 207 -12.04 -2.89 8.83
C ALA A 207 -11.82 -2.34 10.24
N TYR A 208 -11.08 -1.23 10.31
CA TYR A 208 -10.87 -0.42 11.50
C TYR A 208 -11.31 1.02 11.20
N LEU A 209 -12.13 1.62 12.05
CA LEU A 209 -12.46 3.04 11.97
C LEU A 209 -11.52 3.84 12.87
N LEU A 210 -10.79 4.75 12.27
CA LEU A 210 -9.84 5.64 12.95
C LEU A 210 -10.42 7.05 13.08
N GLU A 211 -10.51 7.54 14.30
CA GLU A 211 -10.91 8.91 14.61
C GLU A 211 -9.88 9.54 15.53
N THR A 212 -9.37 10.70 15.16
CA THR A 212 -8.40 11.48 15.95
C THR A 212 -7.30 10.62 16.56
N GLY A 213 -6.69 9.76 15.72
CA GLY A 213 -5.57 8.89 16.11
C GLY A 213 -5.92 7.71 17.02
N ARG A 214 -7.20 7.32 17.12
CA ARG A 214 -7.69 6.18 17.91
C ARG A 214 -8.56 5.28 17.06
N VAL A 215 -8.46 3.98 17.24
CA VAL A 215 -9.43 3.03 16.70
C VAL A 215 -10.68 3.07 17.57
N VAL A 216 -11.81 3.39 16.97
CA VAL A 216 -13.11 3.51 17.67
C VAL A 216 -14.04 2.33 17.38
N VAL A 217 -13.90 1.71 16.21
CA VAL A 217 -14.68 0.53 15.80
C VAL A 217 -13.78 -0.40 15.00
N SER A 218 -13.97 -1.70 15.14
CA SER A 218 -13.36 -2.71 14.27
C SER A 218 -14.30 -3.88 14.07
N GLY A 219 -14.20 -4.56 12.92
CA GLY A 219 -15.01 -5.73 12.58
C GLY A 219 -14.70 -6.29 11.21
N THR A 220 -15.38 -7.38 10.85
CA THR A 220 -15.39 -7.89 9.48
C THR A 220 -16.09 -6.89 8.57
N ALA A 221 -15.61 -6.77 7.32
CA ALA A 221 -16.13 -5.83 6.33
C ALA A 221 -17.41 -6.36 5.64
#